data_5cdfca5ef884af507908e73a807a19a0
#
_entry.id   5cdfca5ef884af507908e73a807a19a0
#
_cell.length_a   1.000
_cell.length_b   1.000
_cell.length_c   1.000
_cell.angle_alpha   90.00
_cell.angle_beta   90.00
_cell.angle_gamma   90.00
#
_symmetry.space_group_name_H-M   'P 1'
#
loop_
_entity.id
_entity.type
_entity.pdbx_description
1 polymer ?
#
loop_
_entity_poly.entity_id
_entity_poly.type
_entity_poly.pdbx_seq_one_letter_code
_entity_poly.pdbx_strand_id
1 'polypeptide(L)'
;MNNTGQMILGCVLVAALALNGCGADSSGSSGASEPAGSSSSLAEAQNSGQRTGLGILTDATAQGRTGKVHTVTAAVVLDREGRLEKVVLDELEVPVTVKDADTLTLPEDHRTKRQKGEEYPLAEVSSIGQGWTRQADAFGQYLTGKTAGEVRSLATDGEGKSTDPDLLTGCTIAVDRYRDAVLLACENAEPLEPSPTDAVAAGLQRMMRRMAKAE
;
A
#
# COMPACT_ATOMS: atom_id res chain seq x y z
N MET A 1 -34.61 -32.21 -2.58
CA MET A 1 -35.04 -31.28 -3.64
C MET A 1 -33.76 -30.56 -4.09
N ASN A 2 -33.29 -30.92 -5.28
CA ASN A 2 -32.05 -30.50 -5.88
C ASN A 2 -32.20 -29.07 -6.43
N ASN A 3 -31.16 -28.23 -6.20
CA ASN A 3 -31.04 -27.01 -7.00
C ASN A 3 -29.59 -26.86 -7.47
N THR A 4 -29.42 -27.14 -8.73
CA THR A 4 -28.16 -27.10 -9.49
C THR A 4 -27.90 -25.66 -9.91
N GLY A 5 -26.92 -24.99 -9.34
CA GLY A 5 -26.44 -23.67 -9.74
C GLY A 5 -25.49 -23.76 -10.93
N GLN A 6 -25.84 -23.13 -12.01
CA GLN A 6 -25.22 -23.13 -13.31
C GLN A 6 -24.00 -22.19 -13.33
N MET A 7 -22.82 -22.74 -13.63
CA MET A 7 -21.60 -21.97 -13.92
C MET A 7 -21.74 -21.30 -15.29
N ILE A 8 -21.58 -19.98 -15.32
CA ILE A 8 -21.44 -19.22 -16.58
C ILE A 8 -19.95 -19.02 -16.83
N LEU A 9 -19.45 -19.72 -17.83
CA LEU A 9 -18.09 -19.60 -18.35
C LEU A 9 -18.06 -18.46 -19.38
N GLY A 10 -17.54 -17.30 -19.01
CA GLY A 10 -17.33 -16.17 -19.92
C GLY A 10 -16.02 -16.32 -20.71
N CYS A 11 -16.10 -16.68 -21.99
CA CYS A 11 -14.99 -16.59 -22.91
C CYS A 11 -14.70 -15.12 -23.27
N VAL A 12 -13.51 -14.63 -22.90
CA VAL A 12 -12.99 -13.35 -23.42
C VAL A 12 -12.13 -13.65 -24.64
N LEU A 13 -12.60 -13.19 -25.78
CA LEU A 13 -11.91 -13.28 -27.07
C LEU A 13 -10.87 -12.14 -27.14
N VAL A 14 -9.58 -12.48 -27.13
CA VAL A 14 -8.50 -11.50 -27.35
C VAL A 14 -8.20 -11.47 -28.85
N ALA A 15 -8.55 -10.38 -29.52
CA ALA A 15 -8.17 -10.11 -30.89
C ALA A 15 -6.77 -9.49 -30.94
N ALA A 16 -5.81 -10.20 -31.49
CA ALA A 16 -4.47 -9.70 -31.77
C ALA A 16 -4.50 -8.91 -33.09
N LEU A 17 -4.22 -7.61 -33.06
CA LEU A 17 -3.91 -6.80 -34.22
C LEU A 17 -2.39 -6.68 -34.37
N ALA A 18 -1.86 -7.33 -35.40
CA ALA A 18 -0.51 -7.10 -35.87
C ALA A 18 -0.52 -5.91 -36.83
N LEU A 19 0.25 -4.87 -36.55
CA LEU A 19 0.55 -3.78 -37.50
C LEU A 19 2.06 -3.75 -37.72
N ASN A 20 2.47 -4.29 -38.88
CA ASN A 20 3.76 -4.03 -39.49
C ASN A 20 3.72 -2.67 -40.19
N GLY A 21 4.66 -1.80 -39.90
CA GLY A 21 4.88 -0.55 -40.60
C GLY A 21 6.37 -0.22 -40.60
N CYS A 22 7.06 -0.54 -41.72
CA CYS A 22 8.37 0.02 -42.06
C CYS A 22 8.20 1.44 -42.61
N GLY A 23 9.06 2.37 -42.21
CA GLY A 23 9.21 3.69 -42.81
C GLY A 23 10.45 4.37 -42.28
N ALA A 24 11.47 4.50 -43.12
CA ALA A 24 12.73 5.18 -42.84
C ALA A 24 12.59 6.70 -43.06
N ASP A 25 13.41 7.46 -42.40
CA ASP A 25 14.22 8.62 -42.78
C ASP A 25 14.10 9.89 -41.90
N SER A 26 15.28 10.21 -41.40
CA SER A 26 16.02 11.48 -41.32
C SER A 26 15.64 12.55 -40.31
N SER A 27 16.63 12.75 -39.43
CA SER A 27 17.24 14.00 -38.93
C SER A 27 16.37 15.05 -38.23
N GLY A 28 16.69 15.25 -36.93
CA GLY A 28 16.31 16.43 -36.15
C GLY A 28 16.69 16.30 -34.68
N SER A 29 17.92 16.74 -34.34
CA SER A 29 18.44 16.87 -32.98
C SER A 29 17.59 17.83 -32.15
N SER A 30 17.08 17.38 -31.00
CA SER A 30 16.93 18.20 -29.79
C SER A 30 16.82 17.27 -28.59
N GLY A 31 17.83 17.32 -27.72
CA GLY A 31 17.93 16.49 -26.52
C GLY A 31 16.82 16.81 -25.52
N ALA A 32 16.00 15.85 -25.24
CA ALA A 32 15.25 15.74 -24.01
C ALA A 32 15.75 14.50 -23.29
N SER A 33 16.53 14.71 -22.23
CA SER A 33 16.99 13.65 -21.35
C SER A 33 15.79 13.00 -20.69
N GLU A 34 15.38 11.83 -21.17
CA GLU A 34 14.46 10.96 -20.43
C GLU A 34 15.17 10.47 -19.15
N PRO A 35 14.46 10.43 -18.00
CA PRO A 35 15.03 9.79 -16.81
C PRO A 35 15.08 8.27 -17.03
N ALA A 36 16.25 7.78 -17.39
CA ALA A 36 16.56 6.34 -17.55
C ALA A 36 16.64 5.58 -16.20
N GLY A 37 15.79 5.95 -15.21
CA GLY A 37 15.89 5.45 -13.85
C GLY A 37 15.02 4.24 -13.50
N SER A 38 14.06 3.85 -14.34
CA SER A 38 13.06 2.85 -13.94
C SER A 38 13.38 1.41 -14.32
N SER A 39 14.10 1.19 -15.41
CA SER A 39 14.38 -0.18 -15.88
C SER A 39 15.63 -0.79 -15.26
N SER A 40 16.63 0.02 -14.88
CA SER A 40 17.82 -0.46 -14.18
C SER A 40 17.51 -0.88 -12.74
N SER A 41 16.67 -0.14 -12.02
CA SER A 41 16.32 -0.47 -10.64
C SER A 41 15.49 -1.76 -10.51
N LEU A 42 14.63 -2.06 -11.50
CA LEU A 42 13.88 -3.32 -11.53
C LEU A 42 14.78 -4.51 -11.86
N ALA A 43 15.73 -4.35 -12.81
CA ALA A 43 16.68 -5.40 -13.16
C ALA A 43 17.67 -5.71 -12.02
N GLU A 44 18.08 -4.70 -11.25
CA GLU A 44 18.91 -4.87 -10.05
C GLU A 44 18.14 -5.59 -8.93
N ALA A 45 16.88 -5.22 -8.70
CA ALA A 45 16.02 -5.87 -7.72
C ALA A 45 15.77 -7.36 -8.04
N GLN A 46 15.60 -7.70 -9.31
CA GLN A 46 15.43 -9.08 -9.77
C GLN A 46 16.65 -9.97 -9.53
N ASN A 47 17.85 -9.39 -9.65
CA ASN A 47 19.10 -10.11 -9.40
C ASN A 47 19.45 -10.20 -7.90
N SER A 48 18.77 -9.42 -7.06
CA SER A 48 18.96 -9.39 -5.60
C SER A 48 18.23 -10.52 -4.87
N GLY A 49 17.26 -11.18 -5.48
CA GLY A 49 16.37 -12.15 -4.85
C GLY A 49 15.37 -11.51 -3.87
N GLN A 50 15.10 -10.22 -4.05
CA GLN A 50 14.11 -9.48 -3.29
C GLN A 50 12.69 -9.97 -3.59
N ARG A 51 11.83 -9.85 -2.60
CA ARG A 51 10.39 -10.12 -2.69
C ARG A 51 9.62 -8.89 -2.23
N THR A 52 8.46 -8.64 -2.82
CA THR A 52 7.55 -7.58 -2.39
C THR A 52 6.21 -8.14 -2.02
N GLY A 53 5.61 -7.59 -0.98
CA GLY A 53 4.30 -8.01 -0.52
C GLY A 53 3.41 -6.83 -0.14
N LEU A 54 2.11 -7.08 -0.21
CA LEU A 54 1.07 -6.15 0.20
C LEU A 54 0.14 -6.85 1.20
N GLY A 55 -0.07 -6.22 2.35
CA GLY A 55 -1.04 -6.62 3.36
C GLY A 55 -2.10 -5.55 3.52
N ILE A 56 -3.37 -5.92 3.44
CA ILE A 56 -4.51 -5.03 3.63
C ILE A 56 -5.45 -5.67 4.65
N LEU A 57 -5.71 -4.95 5.73
CA LEU A 57 -6.64 -5.35 6.77
C LEU A 57 -7.78 -4.34 6.86
N THR A 58 -8.99 -4.79 6.65
CA THR A 58 -10.18 -3.93 6.75
C THR A 58 -11.14 -4.50 7.79
N ASP A 59 -11.64 -3.66 8.67
CA ASP A 59 -12.73 -3.95 9.57
C ASP A 59 -13.76 -2.82 9.59
N ALA A 60 -14.94 -3.15 10.07
CA ALA A 60 -16.00 -2.19 10.27
C ALA A 60 -16.56 -2.33 11.68
N THR A 61 -16.74 -1.20 12.32
CA THR A 61 -17.42 -1.12 13.64
C THR A 61 -18.69 -0.30 13.52
N ALA A 62 -19.70 -0.63 14.32
CA ALA A 62 -20.92 0.15 14.38
C ALA A 62 -21.41 0.24 15.82
N GLN A 63 -21.85 1.43 16.21
CA GLN A 63 -22.43 1.69 17.51
C GLN A 63 -23.62 2.67 17.34
N GLY A 64 -24.82 2.17 17.54
CA GLY A 64 -26.04 2.96 17.33
C GLY A 64 -26.17 3.42 15.87
N ARG A 65 -26.15 4.73 15.66
CA ARG A 65 -26.30 5.36 14.33
C ARG A 65 -24.97 5.78 13.70
N THR A 66 -23.86 5.42 14.31
CA THR A 66 -22.51 5.72 13.81
C THR A 66 -21.74 4.44 13.58
N GLY A 67 -20.82 4.48 12.64
CA GLY A 67 -19.89 3.40 12.35
C GLY A 67 -18.59 3.96 11.80
N LYS A 68 -17.63 3.07 11.62
CA LYS A 68 -16.34 3.39 10.99
C LYS A 68 -15.88 2.17 10.19
N VAL A 69 -15.48 2.40 8.96
CA VAL A 69 -14.66 1.46 8.20
C VAL A 69 -13.20 1.87 8.37
N HIS A 70 -12.37 0.93 8.74
CA HIS A 70 -10.97 1.15 9.05
C HIS A 70 -10.12 0.19 8.22
N THR A 71 -9.28 0.72 7.35
CA THR A 71 -8.39 -0.06 6.49
C THR A 71 -6.95 0.33 6.76
N VAL A 72 -6.14 -0.65 7.15
CA VAL A 72 -4.68 -0.53 7.30
C VAL A 72 -4.01 -1.26 6.14
N THR A 73 -3.01 -0.62 5.55
CA THR A 73 -2.24 -1.15 4.44
C THR A 73 -0.75 -1.14 4.78
N ALA A 74 -0.07 -2.25 4.50
CA ALA A 74 1.37 -2.36 4.58
C ALA A 74 1.93 -2.86 3.25
N ALA A 75 2.94 -2.18 2.73
CA ALA A 75 3.77 -2.66 1.62
C ALA A 75 5.18 -2.93 2.14
N VAL A 76 5.73 -4.10 1.80
CA VAL A 76 7.05 -4.53 2.26
C VAL A 76 7.96 -4.92 1.11
N VAL A 77 9.25 -4.71 1.31
CA VAL A 77 10.33 -5.33 0.54
C VAL A 77 11.10 -6.23 1.48
N LEU A 78 11.27 -7.48 1.10
CA LEU A 78 12.08 -8.48 1.80
C LEU A 78 13.34 -8.78 1.00
N ASP A 79 14.46 -8.94 1.71
CA ASP A 79 15.68 -9.50 1.13
C ASP A 79 15.53 -11.03 0.90
N ARG A 80 16.59 -11.65 0.35
CA ARG A 80 16.59 -13.10 0.08
C ARG A 80 16.56 -13.95 1.35
N GLU A 81 16.99 -13.41 2.48
CA GLU A 81 16.96 -14.03 3.80
C GLU A 81 15.61 -13.87 4.51
N GLY A 82 14.67 -13.10 3.89
CA GLY A 82 13.34 -12.84 4.44
C GLY A 82 13.30 -11.75 5.51
N ARG A 83 14.30 -10.86 5.53
CA ARG A 83 14.32 -9.69 6.39
C ARG A 83 13.68 -8.50 5.68
N LEU A 84 13.02 -7.67 6.44
CA LEU A 84 12.40 -6.44 5.95
C LEU A 84 13.49 -5.43 5.57
N GLU A 85 13.60 -5.08 4.29
CA GLU A 85 14.44 -3.97 3.82
C GLU A 85 13.68 -2.66 3.83
N LYS A 86 12.38 -2.71 3.56
CA LYS A 86 11.52 -1.52 3.54
C LYS A 86 10.11 -1.87 3.96
N VAL A 87 9.51 -0.98 4.74
CA VAL A 87 8.10 -1.04 5.13
C VAL A 87 7.48 0.33 4.88
N VAL A 88 6.34 0.36 4.19
CA VAL A 88 5.52 1.56 4.00
C VAL A 88 4.13 1.25 4.51
N LEU A 89 3.62 2.09 5.40
CA LEU A 89 2.32 1.94 6.01
C LEU A 89 1.38 3.05 5.55
N ASP A 90 0.12 2.75 5.42
CA ASP A 90 -0.94 3.73 5.24
C ASP A 90 -2.24 3.29 5.93
N GLU A 91 -3.13 4.24 6.16
CA GLU A 91 -4.38 3.98 6.83
C GLU A 91 -5.48 4.90 6.32
N LEU A 92 -6.64 4.29 6.06
CA LEU A 92 -7.88 4.98 5.72
C LEU A 92 -8.92 4.74 6.81
N GLU A 93 -9.49 5.81 7.33
CA GLU A 93 -10.65 5.77 8.23
C GLU A 93 -11.82 6.48 7.56
N VAL A 94 -12.94 5.77 7.41
CA VAL A 94 -14.16 6.31 6.85
C VAL A 94 -15.26 6.24 7.91
N PRO A 95 -15.58 7.34 8.60
CA PRO A 95 -16.71 7.40 9.48
C PRO A 95 -18.02 7.33 8.67
N VAL A 96 -18.99 6.59 9.18
CA VAL A 96 -20.31 6.40 8.58
C VAL A 96 -21.35 6.82 9.58
N THR A 97 -22.32 7.63 9.16
CA THR A 97 -23.46 8.02 10.01
C THR A 97 -24.77 7.68 9.33
N VAL A 98 -25.69 7.07 10.06
CA VAL A 98 -27.06 6.84 9.61
C VAL A 98 -27.88 8.09 9.95
N LYS A 99 -28.22 8.88 8.94
CA LYS A 99 -29.02 10.10 9.13
C LYS A 99 -30.48 9.76 9.38
N ASP A 100 -31.05 8.90 8.52
CA ASP A 100 -32.42 8.42 8.57
C ASP A 100 -32.45 6.90 8.39
N ALA A 101 -33.63 6.26 8.40
CA ALA A 101 -33.76 4.80 8.30
C ALA A 101 -33.00 4.19 7.10
N ASP A 102 -32.93 4.95 5.99
CA ASP A 102 -32.39 4.48 4.72
C ASP A 102 -31.26 5.37 4.14
N THR A 103 -30.75 6.36 4.91
CA THR A 103 -29.75 7.32 4.41
C THR A 103 -28.44 7.21 5.19
N LEU A 104 -27.37 6.84 4.49
CA LEU A 104 -26.02 6.89 4.99
C LEU A 104 -25.35 8.21 4.62
N THR A 105 -24.60 8.78 5.55
CA THR A 105 -23.72 9.92 5.31
C THR A 105 -22.28 9.46 5.42
N LEU A 106 -21.49 9.73 4.39
CA LEU A 106 -20.05 9.51 4.31
C LEU A 106 -19.34 10.86 4.32
N PRO A 107 -18.07 10.93 4.76
CA PRO A 107 -17.27 12.13 4.61
C PRO A 107 -17.01 12.43 3.12
N GLU A 108 -16.78 13.69 2.79
CA GLU A 108 -16.34 14.08 1.43
C GLU A 108 -14.85 13.78 1.21
N ASP A 109 -14.06 13.86 2.29
CA ASP A 109 -12.62 13.59 2.24
C ASP A 109 -12.33 12.09 2.47
N HIS A 110 -11.90 11.42 1.42
CA HIS A 110 -11.53 9.99 1.39
C HIS A 110 -10.01 9.79 1.35
N ARG A 111 -9.21 10.84 1.62
CA ARG A 111 -7.75 10.73 1.68
C ARG A 111 -7.33 9.84 2.85
N THR A 112 -6.29 9.05 2.64
CA THR A 112 -5.63 8.28 3.69
C THR A 112 -4.92 9.21 4.68
N LYS A 113 -4.50 8.70 5.82
CA LYS A 113 -3.71 9.48 6.80
C LYS A 113 -2.41 9.99 6.19
N ARG A 114 -1.75 9.19 5.35
CA ARG A 114 -0.54 9.60 4.64
C ARG A 114 -0.81 10.70 3.61
N GLN A 115 -1.93 10.62 2.88
CA GLN A 115 -2.32 11.66 1.93
C GLN A 115 -2.72 12.97 2.61
N LYS A 116 -3.28 12.92 3.82
CA LYS A 116 -3.55 14.10 4.64
C LYS A 116 -2.26 14.73 5.19
N GLY A 117 -1.23 13.92 5.41
CA GLY A 117 0.04 14.43 5.93
C GLY A 117 -0.12 15.23 7.23
N GLU A 118 0.34 16.47 7.22
CA GLU A 118 0.26 17.37 8.37
C GLU A 118 -1.18 17.85 8.67
N GLU A 119 -2.12 17.73 7.72
CA GLU A 119 -3.53 18.03 7.96
C GLU A 119 -4.23 17.00 8.86
N TYR A 120 -3.63 15.81 9.04
CA TYR A 120 -4.13 14.83 9.99
C TYR A 120 -3.72 15.24 11.42
N PRO A 121 -4.66 15.54 12.34
CA PRO A 121 -4.40 16.32 13.56
C PRO A 121 -3.77 15.51 14.69
N LEU A 122 -2.85 14.57 14.39
CA LEU A 122 -2.19 13.77 15.43
C LEU A 122 -1.12 14.54 16.17
N ALA A 123 -0.38 15.42 15.50
CA ALA A 123 0.74 16.15 16.11
C ALA A 123 0.31 16.97 17.33
N GLU A 124 -0.90 17.51 17.32
CA GLU A 124 -1.46 18.36 18.39
C GLU A 124 -1.76 17.57 19.69
N VAL A 125 -2.06 16.26 19.55
CA VAL A 125 -2.44 15.40 20.69
C VAL A 125 -1.39 14.34 21.01
N SER A 126 -0.37 14.21 20.17
CA SER A 126 0.73 13.25 20.37
C SER A 126 1.65 13.70 21.49
N SER A 127 1.99 12.79 22.41
CA SER A 127 2.94 13.06 23.50
C SER A 127 4.36 13.43 23.02
N ILE A 128 4.71 13.07 21.77
CA ILE A 128 6.00 13.42 21.16
C ILE A 128 5.88 14.54 20.12
N GLY A 129 4.69 15.15 19.96
CA GLY A 129 4.44 16.27 19.05
C GLY A 129 4.65 15.94 17.57
N GLN A 130 4.58 14.66 17.18
CA GLN A 130 4.80 14.23 15.80
C GLN A 130 3.50 13.77 15.13
N GLY A 131 3.33 14.14 13.86
CA GLY A 131 2.21 13.72 13.02
C GLY A 131 2.25 12.23 12.67
N TRP A 132 1.14 11.72 12.18
CA TRP A 132 0.94 10.29 11.92
C TRP A 132 1.98 9.72 10.94
N THR A 133 2.25 10.42 9.84
CA THR A 133 3.19 9.95 8.81
C THR A 133 4.59 9.71 9.38
N ARG A 134 5.08 10.63 10.21
CA ARG A 134 6.39 10.47 10.85
C ARG A 134 6.44 9.30 11.81
N GLN A 135 5.38 9.10 12.60
CA GLN A 135 5.30 7.98 13.53
C GLN A 135 5.18 6.63 12.81
N ALA A 136 4.39 6.56 11.72
CA ALA A 136 4.29 5.38 10.88
C ALA A 136 5.63 5.05 10.18
N ASP A 137 6.35 6.08 9.71
CA ASP A 137 7.67 5.90 9.10
C ASP A 137 8.71 5.45 10.14
N ALA A 138 8.66 5.97 11.37
CA ALA A 138 9.51 5.52 12.47
C ALA A 138 9.25 4.04 12.81
N PHE A 139 7.99 3.60 12.83
CA PHE A 139 7.68 2.18 13.00
C PHE A 139 8.19 1.34 11.83
N GLY A 140 7.99 1.77 10.58
CA GLY A 140 8.56 1.09 9.41
C GLY A 140 10.08 0.96 9.46
N GLN A 141 10.77 2.02 9.88
CA GLN A 141 12.23 2.03 10.07
C GLN A 141 12.67 1.06 11.18
N TYR A 142 11.95 1.04 12.31
CA TYR A 142 12.21 0.12 13.42
C TYR A 142 12.09 -1.35 13.01
N LEU A 143 11.22 -1.66 12.03
CA LEU A 143 11.03 -3.01 11.50
C LEU A 143 12.14 -3.43 10.51
N THR A 144 12.91 -2.49 9.96
CA THR A 144 13.98 -2.79 8.99
C THR A 144 15.02 -3.73 9.61
N GLY A 145 15.42 -4.76 8.87
CA GLY A 145 16.34 -5.82 9.28
C GLY A 145 15.68 -6.96 10.08
N LYS A 146 14.43 -6.81 10.51
CA LYS A 146 13.71 -7.87 11.23
C LYS A 146 13.07 -8.88 10.27
N THR A 147 12.97 -10.11 10.71
CA THR A 147 12.18 -11.18 10.09
C THR A 147 10.71 -11.10 10.51
N ALA A 148 9.82 -11.74 9.78
CA ALA A 148 8.40 -11.83 10.16
C ALA A 148 8.21 -12.48 11.57
N GLY A 149 9.08 -13.41 11.95
CA GLY A 149 9.06 -14.00 13.29
C GLY A 149 9.37 -12.98 14.40
N GLU A 150 10.39 -12.15 14.18
CA GLU A 150 10.74 -11.07 15.11
C GLU A 150 9.64 -9.99 15.16
N VAL A 151 9.02 -9.64 14.02
CA VAL A 151 7.87 -8.72 13.98
C VAL A 151 6.68 -9.27 14.77
N ARG A 152 6.38 -10.57 14.64
CA ARG A 152 5.29 -11.21 15.38
C ARG A 152 5.50 -11.18 16.89
N SER A 153 6.75 -11.22 17.34
CA SER A 153 7.10 -11.23 18.77
C SER A 153 7.14 -9.83 19.41
N LEU A 154 6.90 -8.75 18.65
CA LEU A 154 6.87 -7.40 19.21
C LEU A 154 5.78 -7.26 20.28
N ALA A 155 6.21 -6.88 21.48
CA ALA A 155 5.30 -6.69 22.59
C ALA A 155 4.56 -5.35 22.48
N THR A 156 3.26 -5.41 22.75
CA THR A 156 2.39 -4.23 22.84
C THR A 156 1.66 -4.23 24.18
N ASP A 157 1.26 -3.06 24.65
CA ASP A 157 0.39 -2.89 25.82
C ASP A 157 -1.09 -3.18 25.49
N GLY A 158 -1.96 -2.97 26.46
CA GLY A 158 -3.41 -3.17 26.31
C GLY A 158 -4.09 -2.20 25.33
N GLU A 159 -3.40 -1.14 24.89
CA GLU A 159 -3.85 -0.17 23.89
C GLU A 159 -3.23 -0.41 22.50
N GLY A 160 -2.44 -1.47 22.33
CA GLY A 160 -1.76 -1.80 21.11
C GLY A 160 -0.50 -0.99 20.82
N LYS A 161 -0.04 -0.16 21.79
CA LYS A 161 1.19 0.61 21.68
C LYS A 161 2.39 -0.27 21.98
N SER A 162 3.52 0.01 21.34
CA SER A 162 4.76 -0.69 21.67
C SER A 162 5.17 -0.48 23.13
N THR A 163 5.76 -1.52 23.73
CA THR A 163 6.42 -1.41 25.04
C THR A 163 7.94 -1.25 24.91
N ASP A 164 8.47 -1.25 23.69
CA ASP A 164 9.89 -1.07 23.41
C ASP A 164 10.28 0.41 23.51
N PRO A 165 11.18 0.78 24.43
CA PRO A 165 11.57 2.17 24.66
C PRO A 165 12.24 2.81 23.43
N ASP A 166 12.96 2.03 22.60
CA ASP A 166 13.59 2.55 21.40
C ASP A 166 12.55 3.00 20.37
N LEU A 167 11.48 2.21 20.19
CA LEU A 167 10.38 2.58 19.30
C LEU A 167 9.58 3.76 19.85
N LEU A 168 9.34 3.82 21.15
CA LEU A 168 8.55 4.88 21.79
C LEU A 168 9.15 6.28 21.62
N THR A 169 10.45 6.40 21.33
CA THR A 169 11.07 7.69 21.01
C THR A 169 10.57 8.31 19.70
N GLY A 170 10.10 7.51 18.76
CA GLY A 170 9.62 7.94 17.43
C GLY A 170 8.18 7.56 17.10
N CYS A 171 7.57 6.64 17.86
CA CYS A 171 6.24 6.13 17.56
C CYS A 171 5.47 5.79 18.86
N THR A 172 4.39 6.51 19.09
CA THR A 172 3.50 6.35 20.26
C THR A 172 2.07 5.98 19.87
N ILE A 173 1.80 5.78 18.57
CA ILE A 173 0.52 5.26 18.09
C ILE A 173 0.40 3.76 18.38
N ALA A 174 -0.83 3.25 18.39
CA ALA A 174 -1.08 1.81 18.43
C ALA A 174 -0.49 1.16 17.17
N VAL A 175 0.34 0.12 17.34
CA VAL A 175 1.09 -0.52 16.24
C VAL A 175 0.66 -1.95 15.96
N ASP A 176 -0.22 -2.51 16.77
CA ASP A 176 -0.68 -3.89 16.66
C ASP A 176 -1.29 -4.21 15.28
N ARG A 177 -2.20 -3.37 14.78
CA ARG A 177 -2.80 -3.55 13.46
C ARG A 177 -1.81 -3.34 12.32
N TYR A 178 -0.88 -2.39 12.45
CA TYR A 178 0.18 -2.20 11.45
C TYR A 178 1.14 -3.39 11.44
N ARG A 179 1.48 -3.94 12.62
CA ARG A 179 2.24 -5.19 12.75
C ARG A 179 1.54 -6.32 12.01
N ASP A 180 0.24 -6.50 12.22
CA ASP A 180 -0.53 -7.57 11.59
C ASP A 180 -0.63 -7.39 10.07
N ALA A 181 -0.77 -6.15 9.57
CA ALA A 181 -0.72 -5.84 8.14
C ALA A 181 0.66 -6.12 7.53
N VAL A 182 1.75 -5.81 8.25
CA VAL A 182 3.12 -6.15 7.84
C VAL A 182 3.31 -7.68 7.77
N LEU A 183 2.81 -8.42 8.74
CA LEU A 183 2.89 -9.89 8.73
C LEU A 183 2.14 -10.48 7.54
N LEU A 184 0.94 -9.97 7.24
CA LEU A 184 0.17 -10.36 6.06
C LEU A 184 0.92 -10.00 4.76
N ALA A 185 1.56 -8.83 4.71
CA ALA A 185 2.39 -8.44 3.57
C ALA A 185 3.58 -9.39 3.38
N CYS A 186 4.23 -9.83 4.46
CA CYS A 186 5.31 -10.81 4.41
C CYS A 186 4.82 -12.18 3.91
N GLU A 187 3.63 -12.61 4.32
CA GLU A 187 3.01 -13.87 3.88
C GLU A 187 2.65 -13.83 2.38
N ASN A 188 2.24 -12.66 1.87
CA ASN A 188 1.89 -12.43 0.47
C ASN A 188 3.10 -12.02 -0.40
N ALA A 189 4.33 -12.08 0.13
CA ALA A 189 5.49 -11.59 -0.58
C ALA A 189 5.94 -12.54 -1.69
N GLU A 190 5.93 -12.03 -2.92
CA GLU A 190 6.33 -12.72 -4.14
C GLU A 190 7.64 -12.16 -4.70
N PRO A 191 8.43 -12.98 -5.40
CA PRO A 191 9.63 -12.50 -6.08
C PRO A 191 9.34 -11.33 -7.02
N LEU A 192 10.25 -10.37 -7.07
CA LEU A 192 10.22 -9.27 -8.01
C LEU A 192 10.61 -9.76 -9.42
N GLU A 193 9.83 -10.69 -9.98
CA GLU A 193 10.02 -11.14 -11.36
C GLU A 193 9.19 -10.27 -12.32
N PRO A 194 9.72 -9.92 -13.50
CA PRO A 194 8.95 -9.19 -14.50
C PRO A 194 7.83 -10.09 -15.03
N SER A 195 6.63 -9.87 -14.54
CA SER A 195 5.45 -10.52 -15.10
C SER A 195 4.84 -9.62 -16.19
N PRO A 196 4.14 -10.18 -17.20
CA PRO A 196 3.38 -9.38 -18.16
C PRO A 196 2.38 -8.43 -17.48
N THR A 197 1.88 -8.78 -16.30
CA THR A 197 1.01 -7.96 -15.47
C THR A 197 1.71 -6.73 -14.88
N ASP A 198 3.01 -6.79 -14.64
CA ASP A 198 3.78 -5.65 -14.11
C ASP A 198 3.91 -4.55 -15.16
N ALA A 199 4.04 -4.94 -16.44
CA ALA A 199 4.05 -3.98 -17.54
C ALA A 199 2.70 -3.25 -17.67
N VAL A 200 1.58 -3.93 -17.42
CA VAL A 200 0.23 -3.34 -17.41
C VAL A 200 0.05 -2.41 -16.22
N ALA A 201 0.46 -2.82 -15.02
CA ALA A 201 0.38 -2.00 -13.81
C ALA A 201 1.24 -0.73 -13.93
N ALA A 202 2.48 -0.84 -14.43
CA ALA A 202 3.34 0.31 -14.68
C ALA A 202 2.80 1.22 -15.78
N GLY A 203 2.13 0.66 -16.80
CA GLY A 203 1.43 1.41 -17.84
C GLY A 203 0.25 2.21 -17.29
N LEU A 204 -0.56 1.58 -16.44
CA LEU A 204 -1.69 2.20 -15.78
C LEU A 204 -1.26 3.35 -14.87
N GLN A 205 -0.22 3.15 -14.06
CA GLN A 205 0.34 4.21 -13.22
C GLN A 205 0.86 5.40 -14.03
N ARG A 206 1.54 5.16 -15.17
CA ARG A 206 1.99 6.23 -16.07
C ARG A 206 0.82 6.99 -16.66
N MET A 207 -0.25 6.30 -17.05
CA MET A 207 -1.46 6.91 -17.57
C MET A 207 -2.16 7.79 -16.53
N MET A 208 -2.32 7.30 -15.30
CA MET A 208 -2.91 8.05 -14.19
C MET A 208 -2.12 9.32 -13.85
N ARG A 209 -0.77 9.24 -13.84
CA ARG A 209 0.09 10.42 -13.63
C ARG A 209 -0.03 11.46 -14.76
N ARG A 210 -0.25 11.01 -16.00
CA ARG A 210 -0.47 11.94 -17.14
C ARG A 210 -1.82 12.63 -17.05
N MET A 211 -2.86 11.93 -16.66
CA MET A 211 -4.20 12.51 -16.44
C MET A 211 -4.20 13.54 -15.32
N ALA A 212 -3.55 13.26 -14.19
CA ALA A 212 -3.41 14.18 -13.07
C ALA A 212 -2.56 15.45 -13.36
N LYS A 213 -1.80 15.46 -14.47
CA LYS A 213 -1.04 16.65 -14.93
C LYS A 213 -1.76 17.46 -15.99
N ALA A 214 -2.88 16.99 -16.50
CA ALA A 214 -3.64 17.63 -17.57
C ALA A 214 -4.81 18.50 -17.06
N GLU A 215 -5.01 18.53 -15.74
CA GLU A 215 -5.87 19.47 -15.02
C GLU A 215 -5.03 20.64 -14.48
#